data_c8500a70f150f09cfb3969ef65a7e53c
#
_entry.id   c8500a70f150f09cfb3969ef65a7e53c
#
_cell.length_a   1.000
_cell.length_b   1.000
_cell.length_c   1.000
_cell.angle_alpha   90.00
_cell.angle_beta   90.00
_cell.angle_gamma   90.00
#
_symmetry.space_group_name_H-M   'P 1'
#
loop_
_entity.id
_entity.type
_entity.pdbx_description
1 polymer ?
#
loop_
_entity_poly.entity_id
_entity_poly.type
_entity_poly.pdbx_seq_one_letter_code
_entity_poly.pdbx_strand_id
1 'polypeptide(L)'
;RLLGVSLSEASLLGAVLSAGSPAVVVPRMLHLMEIGYGTKQGVPQLIMAGASCDDIFAIVLFTTFLGMARGGQAQWLDFVNIPVSMLLGVALACLTGLLLALLWRRRPMRSSIKLLIFLSTAFLMMAAESLCKQSGIALSGLLAVMSMACVCRIKCPAETTAHLSAKLGKVWLGAEVLLFGLLG
;
A
#
# COMPACT_ATOMS: atom_id res chain seq x y z
N ARG A 1 -18.04 -8.34 26.43
CA ARG A 1 -18.53 -8.36 27.83
C ARG A 1 -17.76 -9.31 28.75
N LEU A 2 -17.12 -10.36 28.22
CA LEU A 2 -16.28 -11.30 29.01
C LEU A 2 -15.00 -10.66 29.57
N LEU A 3 -14.50 -9.61 28.92
CA LEU A 3 -13.26 -8.90 29.31
C LEU A 3 -13.53 -7.54 30.02
N GLY A 4 -14.80 -7.20 30.33
CA GLY A 4 -15.14 -5.92 30.97
C GLY A 4 -14.92 -4.67 30.10
N VAL A 5 -14.68 -4.84 28.80
CA VAL A 5 -14.39 -3.76 27.84
C VAL A 5 -15.70 -3.27 27.21
N SER A 6 -15.80 -1.99 26.91
CA SER A 6 -16.93 -1.42 26.18
C SER A 6 -16.98 -1.93 24.74
N LEU A 7 -18.17 -1.88 24.10
CA LEU A 7 -18.33 -2.36 22.73
C LEU A 7 -17.41 -1.59 21.74
N SER A 8 -17.24 -0.29 21.94
CA SER A 8 -16.35 0.55 21.13
C SER A 8 -14.87 0.17 21.28
N GLU A 9 -14.42 -0.12 22.49
CA GLU A 9 -13.05 -0.58 22.74
C GLU A 9 -12.82 -1.99 22.18
N ALA A 10 -13.78 -2.89 22.31
CA ALA A 10 -13.70 -4.22 21.71
C ALA A 10 -13.63 -4.16 20.17
N SER A 11 -14.42 -3.27 19.56
CA SER A 11 -14.39 -3.06 18.10
C SER A 11 -13.07 -2.47 17.63
N LEU A 12 -12.49 -1.55 18.40
CA LEU A 12 -11.18 -0.96 18.13
C LEU A 12 -10.06 -2.00 18.22
N LEU A 13 -10.07 -2.84 19.24
CA LEU A 13 -9.16 -3.98 19.37
C LEU A 13 -9.31 -4.97 18.20
N GLY A 14 -10.55 -5.28 17.82
CA GLY A 14 -10.85 -6.14 16.68
C GLY A 14 -10.29 -5.59 15.36
N ALA A 15 -10.43 -4.28 15.12
CA ALA A 15 -9.88 -3.63 13.93
C ALA A 15 -8.34 -3.67 13.88
N VAL A 16 -7.67 -3.50 15.02
CA VAL A 16 -6.20 -3.62 15.10
C VAL A 16 -5.73 -5.05 14.87
N LEU A 17 -6.42 -6.02 15.45
CA LEU A 17 -6.04 -7.43 15.36
C LEU A 17 -6.39 -8.06 14.00
N SER A 18 -7.32 -7.46 13.24
CA SER A 18 -7.69 -7.95 11.91
C SER A 18 -6.64 -7.64 10.84
N ALA A 19 -5.82 -6.62 11.06
CA ALA A 19 -4.81 -6.21 10.08
C ALA A 19 -3.73 -7.28 9.90
N GLY A 20 -3.67 -7.86 8.71
CA GLY A 20 -2.62 -8.78 8.31
C GLY A 20 -1.32 -8.03 8.00
N SER A 21 -0.17 -8.49 8.49
CA SER A 21 1.11 -7.83 8.17
C SER A 21 1.59 -8.18 6.76
N PRO A 22 1.61 -7.22 5.80
CA PRO A 22 2.17 -7.45 4.47
C PRO A 22 3.65 -7.86 4.51
N ALA A 23 4.40 -7.43 5.52
CA ALA A 23 5.80 -7.78 5.71
C ALA A 23 6.03 -9.29 5.90
N VAL A 24 5.04 -10.00 6.42
CA VAL A 24 5.08 -11.46 6.56
C VAL A 24 4.50 -12.17 5.33
N VAL A 25 3.40 -11.64 4.79
CA VAL A 25 2.67 -12.26 3.69
C VAL A 25 3.46 -12.19 2.37
N VAL A 26 4.00 -11.00 2.05
CA VAL A 26 4.65 -10.76 0.75
C VAL A 26 5.85 -11.68 0.51
N PRO A 27 6.83 -11.84 1.42
CA PRO A 27 7.98 -12.73 1.21
C PRO A 27 7.54 -14.19 1.01
N ARG A 28 6.54 -14.65 1.76
CA ARG A 28 6.01 -16.00 1.65
C ARG A 28 5.33 -16.26 0.31
N MET A 29 4.54 -15.29 -0.16
CA MET A 29 3.87 -15.38 -1.46
C MET A 29 4.86 -15.31 -2.62
N LEU A 30 5.90 -14.46 -2.52
CA LEU A 30 6.97 -14.41 -3.52
C LEU A 30 7.72 -15.75 -3.59
N HIS A 31 8.05 -16.35 -2.46
CA HIS A 31 8.69 -17.67 -2.42
C HIS A 31 7.82 -18.76 -3.05
N LEU A 32 6.50 -18.77 -2.77
CA LEU A 32 5.57 -19.69 -3.42
C LEU A 32 5.51 -19.49 -4.94
N MET A 33 5.62 -18.24 -5.40
CA MET A 33 5.68 -17.93 -6.82
C MET A 33 6.97 -18.43 -7.47
N GLU A 34 8.11 -18.33 -6.79
CA GLU A 34 9.40 -18.81 -7.27
C GLU A 34 9.42 -20.33 -7.47
N ILE A 35 8.83 -21.08 -6.53
CA ILE A 35 8.71 -22.54 -6.63
C ILE A 35 7.53 -23.02 -7.50
N GLY A 36 6.75 -22.07 -8.05
CA GLY A 36 5.66 -22.35 -8.98
C GLY A 36 4.35 -22.81 -8.33
N TYR A 37 4.22 -22.76 -7.01
CA TYR A 37 3.02 -23.18 -6.29
C TYR A 37 1.88 -22.17 -6.44
N GLY A 38 0.72 -22.62 -6.95
CA GLY A 38 -0.50 -21.83 -7.11
C GLY A 38 -0.42 -20.70 -8.15
N THR A 39 0.68 -20.62 -8.91
CA THR A 39 0.91 -19.54 -9.89
C THR A 39 -0.05 -19.63 -11.10
N LYS A 40 -0.45 -20.84 -11.50
CA LYS A 40 -1.38 -21.06 -12.62
C LYS A 40 -2.77 -20.47 -12.35
N GLN A 41 -3.17 -20.44 -11.09
CA GLN A 41 -4.47 -19.93 -10.66
C GLN A 41 -4.37 -18.49 -10.12
N GLY A 42 -3.18 -17.91 -10.08
CA GLY A 42 -2.95 -16.56 -9.57
C GLY A 42 -3.17 -16.39 -8.06
N VAL A 43 -3.17 -17.50 -7.29
CA VAL A 43 -3.48 -17.48 -5.85
C VAL A 43 -2.52 -16.60 -5.04
N PRO A 44 -1.18 -16.69 -5.20
CA PRO A 44 -0.27 -15.80 -4.45
C PRO A 44 -0.47 -14.32 -4.78
N GLN A 45 -0.76 -14.01 -6.06
CA GLN A 45 -1.03 -12.64 -6.49
C GLN A 45 -2.32 -12.10 -5.87
N LEU A 46 -3.36 -12.93 -5.81
CA LEU A 46 -4.64 -12.57 -5.19
C LEU A 46 -4.47 -12.31 -3.69
N ILE A 47 -3.71 -13.15 -2.99
CA ILE A 47 -3.44 -12.98 -1.56
C ILE A 47 -2.66 -11.68 -1.30
N MET A 48 -1.64 -11.37 -2.10
CA MET A 48 -0.88 -10.12 -1.98
C MET A 48 -1.76 -8.89 -2.23
N ALA A 49 -2.63 -8.94 -3.24
CA ALA A 49 -3.58 -7.87 -3.51
C ALA A 49 -4.59 -7.71 -2.36
N GLY A 50 -5.12 -8.81 -1.84
CA GLY A 50 -6.02 -8.82 -0.69
C GLY A 50 -5.39 -8.23 0.57
N ALA A 51 -4.17 -8.64 0.91
CA ALA A 51 -3.43 -8.11 2.06
C ALA A 51 -3.21 -6.59 1.99
N SER A 52 -3.02 -6.06 0.78
CA SER A 52 -2.87 -4.61 0.60
C SER A 52 -4.18 -3.84 0.72
N CYS A 53 -5.31 -4.45 0.34
CA CYS A 53 -6.63 -3.86 0.56
C CYS A 53 -7.02 -3.94 2.04
N ASP A 54 -6.66 -5.02 2.72
CA ASP A 54 -6.96 -5.26 4.15
C ASP A 54 -6.42 -4.13 5.03
N ASP A 55 -5.19 -3.69 4.81
CA ASP A 55 -4.59 -2.56 5.54
C ASP A 55 -5.43 -1.28 5.45
N ILE A 56 -6.01 -1.00 4.28
CA ILE A 56 -6.84 0.20 4.09
C ILE A 56 -8.12 0.08 4.92
N PHE A 57 -8.79 -1.08 4.87
CA PHE A 57 -9.99 -1.33 5.65
C PHE A 57 -9.69 -1.28 7.15
N ALA A 58 -8.60 -1.88 7.61
CA ALA A 58 -8.20 -1.89 9.01
C ALA A 58 -7.96 -0.46 9.54
N ILE A 59 -7.24 0.39 8.80
CA ILE A 59 -6.98 1.79 9.18
C ILE A 59 -8.28 2.58 9.25
N VAL A 60 -9.19 2.38 8.30
CA VAL A 60 -10.46 3.10 8.28
C VAL A 60 -11.35 2.67 9.44
N LEU A 61 -11.50 1.36 9.66
CA LEU A 61 -12.27 0.84 10.79
C LEU A 61 -11.69 1.33 12.12
N PHE A 62 -10.37 1.27 12.27
CA PHE A 62 -9.68 1.77 13.46
C PHE A 62 -9.96 3.25 13.70
N THR A 63 -9.81 4.11 12.68
CA THR A 63 -10.03 5.56 12.84
C THR A 63 -11.48 5.87 13.14
N THR A 64 -12.43 5.15 12.54
CA THR A 64 -13.86 5.29 12.81
C THR A 64 -14.21 4.90 14.25
N PHE A 65 -13.76 3.74 14.71
CA PHE A 65 -14.01 3.29 16.08
C PHE A 65 -13.29 4.16 17.12
N LEU A 66 -12.09 4.66 16.80
CA LEU A 66 -11.38 5.60 17.66
C LEU A 66 -12.14 6.93 17.80
N GLY A 67 -12.71 7.43 16.70
CA GLY A 67 -13.57 8.61 16.71
C GLY A 67 -14.80 8.41 17.61
N MET A 68 -15.46 7.26 17.48
CA MET A 68 -16.61 6.89 18.34
C MET A 68 -16.22 6.76 19.82
N ALA A 69 -15.08 6.14 20.12
CA ALA A 69 -14.59 5.97 21.49
C ALA A 69 -14.23 7.30 22.16
N ARG A 70 -13.85 8.30 21.38
CA ARG A 70 -13.57 9.67 21.86
C ARG A 70 -14.81 10.57 22.00
N GLY A 71 -16.02 9.99 21.85
CA GLY A 71 -17.29 10.70 21.97
C GLY A 71 -17.74 11.43 20.70
N GLY A 72 -17.07 11.20 19.58
CA GLY A 72 -17.52 11.63 18.25
C GLY A 72 -18.67 10.78 17.75
N GLN A 73 -19.62 11.39 17.05
CA GLN A 73 -20.62 10.63 16.31
C GLN A 73 -20.00 10.08 15.04
N ALA A 74 -20.17 8.78 14.77
CA ALA A 74 -19.81 8.22 13.48
C ALA A 74 -20.64 8.91 12.39
N GLN A 75 -19.98 9.76 11.61
CA GLN A 75 -20.66 10.43 10.49
C GLN A 75 -20.68 9.47 9.30
N TRP A 76 -21.83 9.35 8.66
CA TRP A 76 -21.96 8.61 7.40
C TRP A 76 -20.95 9.08 6.34
N LEU A 77 -20.49 10.33 6.44
CA LEU A 77 -19.46 10.94 5.62
C LEU A 77 -18.10 10.20 5.74
N ASP A 78 -17.77 9.62 6.90
CA ASP A 78 -16.53 8.86 7.09
C ASP A 78 -16.54 7.60 6.22
N PHE A 79 -17.68 6.93 6.10
CA PHE A 79 -17.85 5.76 5.24
C PHE A 79 -17.81 6.11 3.75
N VAL A 80 -18.31 7.29 3.35
CA VAL A 80 -18.25 7.76 1.96
C VAL A 80 -16.83 8.22 1.60
N ASN A 81 -16.07 8.74 2.56
CA ASN A 81 -14.69 9.15 2.34
C ASN A 81 -13.75 7.98 2.02
N ILE A 82 -14.10 6.74 2.40
CA ILE A 82 -13.29 5.55 2.07
C ILE A 82 -13.18 5.34 0.56
N PRO A 83 -14.29 5.09 -0.17
CA PRO A 83 -14.21 4.89 -1.61
C PRO A 83 -13.68 6.12 -2.35
N VAL A 84 -13.97 7.32 -1.86
CA VAL A 84 -13.45 8.57 -2.43
C VAL A 84 -11.92 8.63 -2.32
N SER A 85 -11.36 8.31 -1.15
CA SER A 85 -9.91 8.29 -0.95
C SER A 85 -9.21 7.24 -1.81
N MET A 86 -9.84 6.09 -1.99
CA MET A 86 -9.34 5.02 -2.87
C MET A 86 -9.32 5.49 -4.33
N LEU A 87 -10.41 6.07 -4.82
CA LEU A 87 -10.50 6.56 -6.19
C LEU A 87 -9.52 7.70 -6.47
N LEU A 88 -9.37 8.65 -5.55
CA LEU A 88 -8.39 9.74 -5.65
C LEU A 88 -6.97 9.20 -5.65
N GLY A 89 -6.65 8.23 -4.77
CA GLY A 89 -5.35 7.57 -4.73
C GLY A 89 -5.02 6.88 -6.06
N VAL A 90 -5.96 6.12 -6.61
CA VAL A 90 -5.80 5.44 -7.90
C VAL A 90 -5.66 6.44 -9.05
N ALA A 91 -6.47 7.50 -9.10
CA ALA A 91 -6.40 8.52 -10.14
C ALA A 91 -5.04 9.24 -10.15
N LEU A 92 -4.57 9.67 -8.98
CA LEU A 92 -3.26 10.29 -8.81
C LEU A 92 -2.13 9.34 -9.22
N ALA A 93 -2.26 8.07 -8.86
CA ALA A 93 -1.32 7.02 -9.19
C ALA A 93 -1.25 6.74 -10.70
N CYS A 94 -2.40 6.70 -11.37
CA CYS A 94 -2.45 6.54 -12.82
C CYS A 94 -1.74 7.69 -13.53
N LEU A 95 -1.97 8.92 -13.09
CA LEU A 95 -1.33 10.11 -13.65
C LEU A 95 0.19 10.05 -13.47
N THR A 96 0.66 9.83 -12.26
CA THR A 96 2.10 9.78 -11.95
C THR A 96 2.79 8.57 -12.56
N GLY A 97 2.15 7.40 -12.59
CA GLY A 97 2.65 6.21 -13.26
C GLY A 97 2.80 6.41 -14.77
N LEU A 98 1.83 7.08 -15.40
CA LEU A 98 1.92 7.44 -16.83
C LEU A 98 3.05 8.45 -17.09
N LEU A 99 3.20 9.47 -16.24
CA LEU A 99 4.29 10.44 -16.35
C LEU A 99 5.67 9.77 -16.24
N LEU A 100 5.84 8.85 -15.28
CA LEU A 100 7.06 8.06 -15.14
C LEU A 100 7.32 7.18 -16.36
N ALA A 101 6.30 6.50 -16.86
CA ALA A 101 6.42 5.65 -18.04
C ALA A 101 6.81 6.47 -19.29
N LEU A 102 6.22 7.66 -19.49
CA LEU A 102 6.56 8.57 -20.56
C LEU A 102 8.01 9.11 -20.42
N LEU A 103 8.41 9.47 -19.20
CA LEU A 103 9.77 9.94 -18.93
C LEU A 103 10.80 8.86 -19.26
N TRP A 104 10.55 7.62 -18.87
CA TRP A 104 11.46 6.50 -19.12
C TRP A 104 11.51 6.06 -20.59
N ARG A 105 10.43 6.29 -21.33
CA ARG A 105 10.41 6.07 -22.79
C ARG A 105 11.16 7.14 -23.56
N ARG A 106 11.05 8.40 -23.10
CA ARG A 106 11.69 9.53 -23.79
C ARG A 106 13.18 9.68 -23.51
N ARG A 107 13.64 9.22 -22.33
CA ARG A 107 15.05 9.35 -21.93
C ARG A 107 15.61 7.99 -21.51
N PRO A 108 16.64 7.47 -22.21
CA PRO A 108 17.36 6.28 -21.78
C PRO A 108 18.15 6.61 -20.50
N MET A 109 17.67 6.12 -19.36
CA MET A 109 18.30 6.32 -18.05
C MET A 109 18.79 4.99 -17.51
N ARG A 110 19.88 5.03 -16.70
CA ARG A 110 20.36 3.85 -15.98
C ARG A 110 19.29 3.35 -14.99
N SER A 111 19.19 2.03 -14.85
CA SER A 111 18.19 1.40 -13.96
C SER A 111 18.24 1.89 -12.50
N SER A 112 19.42 2.33 -12.02
CA SER A 112 19.55 2.91 -10.66
C SER A 112 18.87 4.28 -10.54
N ILE A 113 18.96 5.11 -11.58
CA ILE A 113 18.29 6.42 -11.60
C ILE A 113 16.79 6.24 -11.68
N LYS A 114 16.30 5.30 -12.48
CA LYS A 114 14.87 4.93 -12.54
C LYS A 114 14.36 4.48 -11.18
N LEU A 115 15.14 3.68 -10.45
CA LEU A 115 14.81 3.24 -9.08
C LEU A 115 14.69 4.43 -8.12
N LEU A 116 15.66 5.34 -8.13
CA LEU A 116 15.64 6.52 -7.26
C LEU A 116 14.43 7.41 -7.54
N ILE A 117 14.14 7.67 -8.81
CA ILE A 117 12.97 8.46 -9.21
C ILE A 117 11.67 7.76 -8.74
N PHE A 118 11.58 6.43 -8.91
CA PHE A 118 10.43 5.66 -8.47
C PHE A 118 10.21 5.75 -6.95
N LEU A 119 11.28 5.54 -6.16
CA LEU A 119 11.23 5.65 -4.71
C LEU A 119 10.90 7.08 -4.26
N SER A 120 11.54 8.09 -4.86
CA SER A 120 11.24 9.49 -4.55
C SER A 120 9.76 9.83 -4.82
N THR A 121 9.22 9.34 -5.93
CA THR A 121 7.80 9.54 -6.26
C THR A 121 6.90 8.81 -5.27
N ALA A 122 7.26 7.60 -4.84
CA ALA A 122 6.52 6.86 -3.83
C ALA A 122 6.50 7.60 -2.48
N PHE A 123 7.64 8.12 -2.03
CA PHE A 123 7.70 8.94 -0.82
C PHE A 123 6.91 10.25 -0.94
N LEU A 124 6.93 10.89 -2.10
CA LEU A 124 6.09 12.08 -2.36
C LEU A 124 4.60 11.76 -2.28
N MET A 125 4.18 10.58 -2.77
CA MET A 125 2.79 10.11 -2.62
C MET A 125 2.39 9.93 -1.16
N MET A 126 3.26 9.33 -0.34
CA MET A 126 3.03 9.17 1.09
C MET A 126 3.01 10.52 1.82
N ALA A 127 3.91 11.44 1.45
CA ALA A 127 3.91 12.81 2.00
C ALA A 127 2.65 13.58 1.59
N ALA A 128 2.19 13.43 0.34
CA ALA A 128 0.95 14.04 -0.14
C ALA A 128 -0.27 13.54 0.65
N GLU A 129 -0.33 12.25 1.02
CA GLU A 129 -1.38 11.73 1.90
C GLU A 129 -1.41 12.48 3.23
N SER A 130 -0.26 12.70 3.87
CA SER A 130 -0.20 13.39 5.17
C SER A 130 -0.64 14.85 5.08
N LEU A 131 -0.29 15.54 3.99
CA LEU A 131 -0.72 16.91 3.72
C LEU A 131 -2.22 17.01 3.40
N CYS A 132 -2.72 16.08 2.58
CA CYS A 132 -4.15 16.03 2.24
C CYS A 132 -5.02 15.74 3.46
N LYS A 133 -4.57 14.87 4.38
CA LYS A 133 -5.27 14.62 5.65
C LYS A 133 -5.42 15.89 6.50
N GLN A 134 -4.41 16.76 6.52
CA GLN A 134 -4.49 18.05 7.24
C GLN A 134 -5.51 19.01 6.60
N SER A 135 -5.72 18.89 5.29
CA SER A 135 -6.69 19.68 4.52
C SER A 135 -8.10 19.06 4.46
N GLY A 136 -8.32 17.94 5.18
CA GLY A 136 -9.61 17.22 5.20
C GLY A 136 -9.91 16.42 3.94
N ILE A 137 -8.93 16.25 3.05
CA ILE A 137 -9.07 15.43 1.84
C ILE A 137 -8.57 14.01 2.15
N ALA A 138 -9.46 13.03 2.01
CA ALA A 138 -9.09 11.63 2.13
C ALA A 138 -8.29 11.18 0.89
N LEU A 139 -7.03 10.79 1.08
CA LEU A 139 -6.16 10.22 0.06
C LEU A 139 -5.47 8.98 0.63
N SER A 140 -5.45 7.89 -0.11
CA SER A 140 -4.71 6.68 0.27
C SER A 140 -3.38 6.63 -0.49
N GLY A 141 -2.28 7.01 0.18
CA GLY A 141 -0.94 7.02 -0.39
C GLY A 141 -0.42 5.62 -0.69
N LEU A 142 -0.72 4.63 0.17
CA LEU A 142 -0.31 3.25 -0.05
C LEU A 142 -0.93 2.68 -1.34
N LEU A 143 -2.25 2.87 -1.51
CA LEU A 143 -2.96 2.45 -2.72
C LEU A 143 -2.44 3.21 -3.96
N ALA A 144 -2.10 4.49 -3.80
CA ALA A 144 -1.50 5.29 -4.85
C ALA A 144 -0.15 4.71 -5.30
N VAL A 145 0.75 4.38 -4.38
CA VAL A 145 2.05 3.78 -4.71
C VAL A 145 1.89 2.43 -5.42
N MET A 146 0.98 1.57 -4.95
CA MET A 146 0.71 0.28 -5.58
C MET A 146 0.16 0.44 -7.01
N SER A 147 -0.84 1.30 -7.19
CA SER A 147 -1.44 1.55 -8.50
C SER A 147 -0.43 2.17 -9.47
N MET A 148 0.43 3.08 -8.99
CA MET A 148 1.56 3.62 -9.76
C MET A 148 2.50 2.52 -10.24
N ALA A 149 2.86 1.57 -9.36
CA ALA A 149 3.71 0.43 -9.72
C ALA A 149 3.04 -0.46 -10.78
N CYS A 150 1.74 -0.72 -10.66
CA CYS A 150 0.96 -1.46 -11.66
C CYS A 150 0.97 -0.76 -13.03
N VAL A 151 0.73 0.54 -13.07
CA VAL A 151 0.76 1.33 -14.31
C VAL A 151 2.14 1.30 -14.95
N CYS A 152 3.21 1.47 -14.16
CA CYS A 152 4.58 1.34 -14.65
C CYS A 152 4.83 -0.04 -15.23
N ARG A 153 4.37 -1.11 -14.59
CA ARG A 153 4.51 -2.48 -15.09
C ARG A 153 3.80 -2.71 -16.42
N ILE A 154 2.62 -2.13 -16.61
CA ILE A 154 1.82 -2.29 -17.84
C ILE A 154 2.40 -1.44 -19.00
N LYS A 155 2.88 -0.23 -18.71
CA LYS A 155 3.26 0.74 -19.74
C LYS A 155 4.76 0.74 -20.08
N CYS A 156 5.62 0.21 -19.22
CA CYS A 156 7.07 0.15 -19.46
C CYS A 156 7.47 -1.18 -20.12
N PRO A 157 8.61 -1.22 -20.83
CA PRO A 157 9.17 -2.46 -21.37
C PRO A 157 9.43 -3.49 -20.26
N ALA A 158 9.17 -4.76 -20.54
CA ALA A 158 9.31 -5.86 -19.58
C ALA A 158 10.73 -5.94 -18.98
N GLU A 159 11.75 -5.67 -19.78
CA GLU A 159 13.14 -5.65 -19.34
C GLU A 159 13.41 -4.56 -18.28
N THR A 160 12.86 -3.35 -18.50
CA THR A 160 12.99 -2.25 -17.52
C THR A 160 12.30 -2.60 -16.19
N THR A 161 11.12 -3.20 -16.24
CA THR A 161 10.38 -3.58 -15.04
C THR A 161 11.03 -4.74 -14.31
N ALA A 162 11.61 -5.71 -15.02
CA ALA A 162 12.36 -6.81 -14.42
C ALA A 162 13.61 -6.31 -13.67
N HIS A 163 14.39 -5.43 -14.30
CA HIS A 163 15.56 -4.82 -13.64
C HIS A 163 15.18 -3.97 -12.42
N LEU A 164 14.08 -3.23 -12.51
CA LEU A 164 13.59 -2.41 -11.39
C LEU A 164 13.12 -3.30 -10.23
N SER A 165 12.35 -4.35 -10.53
CA SER A 165 11.89 -5.32 -9.55
C SER A 165 13.04 -6.02 -8.83
N ALA A 166 14.08 -6.48 -9.57
CA ALA A 166 15.24 -7.11 -8.98
C ALA A 166 16.01 -6.18 -8.02
N LYS A 167 16.11 -4.89 -8.36
CA LYS A 167 16.75 -3.89 -7.48
C LYS A 167 15.88 -3.54 -6.28
N LEU A 168 14.57 -3.41 -6.45
CA LEU A 168 13.64 -3.21 -5.34
C LEU A 168 13.68 -4.37 -4.35
N GLY A 169 13.79 -5.61 -4.84
CA GLY A 169 13.96 -6.79 -3.99
C GLY A 169 15.21 -6.72 -3.11
N LYS A 170 16.33 -6.19 -3.63
CA LYS A 170 17.56 -5.98 -2.82
C LYS A 170 17.38 -4.89 -1.77
N VAL A 171 16.68 -3.78 -2.12
CA VAL A 171 16.34 -2.71 -1.16
C VAL A 171 15.40 -3.25 -0.08
N TRP A 172 14.43 -4.08 -0.48
CA TRP A 172 13.50 -4.73 0.45
C TRP A 172 14.24 -5.59 1.47
N LEU A 173 15.20 -6.41 1.03
CA LEU A 173 15.99 -7.25 1.94
C LEU A 173 16.69 -6.44 3.03
N GLY A 174 17.28 -5.30 2.66
CA GLY A 174 17.89 -4.37 3.63
C GLY A 174 16.86 -3.73 4.57
N ALA A 175 15.72 -3.31 4.03
CA ALA A 175 14.63 -2.73 4.81
C ALA A 175 13.99 -3.74 5.77
N GLU A 176 13.84 -4.99 5.35
CA GLU A 176 13.32 -6.10 6.16
C GLU A 176 14.22 -6.38 7.37
N VAL A 177 15.53 -6.46 7.16
CA VAL A 177 16.51 -6.63 8.26
C VAL A 177 16.44 -5.48 9.27
N LEU A 178 16.33 -4.23 8.76
CA LEU A 178 16.19 -3.05 9.63
C LEU A 178 14.85 -3.09 10.39
N LEU A 179 13.75 -3.44 9.72
CA LEU A 179 12.43 -3.50 10.34
C LEU A 179 12.41 -4.51 11.49
N PHE A 180 12.84 -5.74 11.24
CA PHE A 180 12.84 -6.79 12.26
C PHE A 180 13.93 -6.58 13.32
N GLY A 181 15.06 -5.98 12.96
CA GLY A 181 16.09 -5.63 13.93
C GLY A 181 15.73 -4.48 14.87
N LEU A 182 14.85 -3.56 14.44
CA LEU A 182 14.34 -2.45 15.27
C LEU A 182 13.12 -2.85 16.12
N LEU A 183 12.35 -3.82 15.65
CA LEU A 183 11.16 -4.31 16.37
C LEU A 183 11.49 -5.38 17.44
N GLY A 184 12.73 -5.87 17.48
CA GLY A 184 13.23 -6.77 18.49
C GLY A 184 13.27 -8.19 18.19
#